data_2cc35adea734571b48e7208c4e46846a
#
_entry.id   2cc35adea734571b48e7208c4e46846a
#
_cell.length_a   1.000
_cell.length_b   1.000
_cell.length_c   1.000
_cell.angle_alpha   90.00
_cell.angle_beta   90.00
_cell.angle_gamma   90.00
#
_symmetry.space_group_name_H-M   'P 1'
#
loop_
_entity.id
_entity.type
_entity.pdbx_description
1 polymer ?
#
loop_
_entity_poly.entity_id
_entity_poly.type
_entity_poly.pdbx_seq_one_letter_code
_entity_poly.pdbx_strand_id
1 'polypeptide(L)'
;MHTHNFVENYQGLVGYGADRETDENTIIYYLQKFSDDKLLATITKRMADEELLETFEFINRLLKKHLSESEYHNLFLKDDG
;
A
#
# COMPACT_ATOMS: atom_id res chain seq x y z
N MET A 1 -11.66 8.86 -5.81
CA MET A 1 -12.01 7.79 -4.87
C MET A 1 -11.01 6.67 -4.95
N HIS A 2 -10.55 6.19 -3.82
CA HIS A 2 -9.63 5.05 -3.77
C HIS A 2 -10.41 3.74 -3.90
N THR A 3 -9.75 2.72 -4.45
CA THR A 3 -10.38 1.41 -4.68
C THR A 3 -9.56 0.31 -4.02
N HIS A 4 -10.26 -0.75 -3.59
CA HIS A 4 -9.64 -1.91 -2.95
C HIS A 4 -10.26 -3.19 -3.50
N ASN A 5 -10.43 -3.25 -4.82
CA ASN A 5 -11.11 -4.38 -5.45
C ASN A 5 -10.23 -5.62 -5.58
N PHE A 6 -8.92 -5.43 -5.65
CA PHE A 6 -8.00 -6.55 -5.83
C PHE A 6 -8.14 -7.57 -4.70
N VAL A 7 -8.14 -7.10 -3.45
CA VAL A 7 -8.21 -7.98 -2.29
C VAL A 7 -9.54 -8.75 -2.22
N GLU A 8 -10.59 -8.16 -2.76
CA GLU A 8 -11.92 -8.81 -2.77
C GLU A 8 -12.01 -9.91 -3.80
N ASN A 9 -11.28 -9.80 -4.90
CA ASN A 9 -11.43 -10.68 -6.05
C ASN A 9 -10.26 -11.62 -6.29
N TYR A 10 -9.12 -11.39 -5.65
CA TYR A 10 -7.93 -12.19 -5.92
C TYR A 10 -8.07 -13.59 -5.32
N GLN A 11 -7.90 -14.60 -6.16
CA GLN A 11 -8.00 -16.01 -5.76
C GLN A 11 -6.70 -16.76 -5.96
N GLY A 12 -5.61 -16.05 -6.27
CA GLY A 12 -4.32 -16.67 -6.47
C GLY A 12 -3.60 -16.96 -5.16
N LEU A 13 -2.38 -17.45 -5.28
CA LEU A 13 -1.54 -17.77 -4.14
C LEU A 13 -1.10 -16.51 -3.41
N VAL A 14 -1.18 -16.54 -2.09
CA VAL A 14 -0.72 -15.45 -1.23
C VAL A 14 0.44 -15.98 -0.39
N GLY A 15 1.65 -15.51 -0.70
CA GLY A 15 2.85 -15.92 0.00
C GLY A 15 4.07 -15.35 -0.69
N TYR A 16 4.99 -14.78 0.08
CA TYR A 16 6.16 -14.12 -0.48
C TYR A 16 7.32 -15.11 -0.64
N GLY A 17 8.08 -14.93 -1.73
CA GLY A 17 9.29 -15.71 -1.96
C GLY A 17 9.18 -16.80 -3.01
N ALA A 18 8.02 -16.91 -3.70
CA ALA A 18 7.83 -17.94 -4.73
C ALA A 18 8.37 -17.50 -6.09
N ASP A 19 7.78 -16.46 -6.67
CA ASP A 19 8.20 -15.87 -7.94
C ASP A 19 7.77 -14.40 -7.97
N ARG A 20 8.23 -13.67 -8.98
CA ARG A 20 8.01 -12.22 -9.05
C ARG A 20 6.52 -11.86 -9.09
N GLU A 21 5.75 -12.54 -9.92
CA GLU A 21 4.34 -12.25 -10.07
C GLU A 21 3.57 -12.51 -8.78
N THR A 22 3.83 -13.66 -8.14
CA THR A 22 3.20 -13.99 -6.87
C THR A 22 3.61 -12.99 -5.78
N ASP A 23 4.87 -12.56 -5.78
CA ASP A 23 5.35 -11.57 -4.80
C ASP A 23 4.63 -10.24 -4.98
N GLU A 24 4.47 -9.77 -6.22
CA GLU A 24 3.75 -8.53 -6.50
C GLU A 24 2.31 -8.63 -6.01
N ASN A 25 1.63 -9.71 -6.36
CA ASN A 25 0.24 -9.91 -5.96
C ASN A 25 0.09 -10.02 -4.44
N THR A 26 1.06 -10.67 -3.80
CA THR A 26 1.07 -10.79 -2.34
C THR A 26 1.20 -9.41 -1.67
N ILE A 27 2.08 -8.56 -2.18
CA ILE A 27 2.24 -7.21 -1.64
C ILE A 27 0.96 -6.40 -1.80
N ILE A 28 0.34 -6.46 -3.00
CA ILE A 28 -0.92 -5.75 -3.23
C ILE A 28 -1.99 -6.23 -2.25
N TYR A 29 -2.12 -7.54 -2.11
CA TYR A 29 -3.11 -8.16 -1.23
C TYR A 29 -2.89 -7.72 0.22
N TYR A 30 -1.65 -7.82 0.70
CA TYR A 30 -1.31 -7.43 2.08
C TYR A 30 -1.55 -5.96 2.33
N LEU A 31 -1.13 -5.10 1.40
CA LEU A 31 -1.31 -3.66 1.58
C LEU A 31 -2.78 -3.27 1.58
N GLN A 32 -3.59 -3.91 0.75
CA GLN A 32 -5.02 -3.60 0.75
C GLN A 32 -5.71 -4.05 2.02
N LYS A 33 -5.34 -5.22 2.55
CA LYS A 33 -5.85 -5.64 3.85
C LYS A 33 -5.34 -4.76 4.97
N PHE A 34 -4.09 -4.34 4.88
CA PHE A 34 -3.46 -3.48 5.87
C PHE A 34 -4.12 -2.11 5.91
N SER A 35 -4.67 -1.65 4.79
CA SER A 35 -5.28 -0.32 4.70
C SER A 35 -6.72 -0.26 5.19
N ASP A 36 -7.20 -1.33 5.82
CA ASP A 36 -8.53 -1.33 6.45
C ASP A 36 -8.59 -0.29 7.57
N ASP A 37 -9.68 0.46 7.63
CA ASP A 37 -9.83 1.56 8.59
C ASP A 37 -9.60 1.14 10.02
N LYS A 38 -10.21 0.03 10.45
CA LYS A 38 -10.09 -0.43 11.83
C LYS A 38 -8.69 -0.91 12.16
N LEU A 39 -8.09 -1.64 11.21
CA LEU A 39 -6.73 -2.15 11.40
C LEU A 39 -5.75 -0.99 11.52
N LEU A 40 -5.81 -0.03 10.60
CA LEU A 40 -4.91 1.13 10.63
C LEU A 40 -5.08 1.94 11.90
N ALA A 41 -6.33 2.20 12.30
CA ALA A 41 -6.59 2.95 13.53
C ALA A 41 -6.00 2.23 14.75
N THR A 42 -6.03 0.90 14.75
CA THR A 42 -5.50 0.11 15.85
C THR A 42 -3.97 0.12 15.88
N ILE A 43 -3.35 -0.17 14.74
CA ILE A 43 -1.89 -0.29 14.66
C ILE A 43 -1.21 1.06 14.87
N THR A 44 -1.71 2.12 14.24
CA THR A 44 -1.04 3.43 14.32
C THR A 44 -1.00 3.96 15.74
N LYS A 45 -2.01 3.68 16.54
CA LYS A 45 -2.01 4.11 17.94
C LYS A 45 -0.99 3.36 18.79
N ARG A 46 -0.62 2.16 18.36
CA ARG A 46 0.34 1.32 19.08
C ARG A 46 1.77 1.50 18.60
N MET A 47 1.94 2.14 17.45
CA MET A 47 3.27 2.35 16.87
C MET A 47 4.05 3.40 17.65
N ALA A 48 5.36 3.16 17.79
CA ALA A 48 6.25 4.17 18.34
C ALA A 48 6.44 5.30 17.33
N ASP A 49 6.88 6.46 17.80
CA ASP A 49 7.11 7.61 16.92
C ASP A 49 8.07 7.28 15.79
N GLU A 50 9.12 6.51 16.08
CA GLU A 50 10.11 6.12 15.06
C GLU A 50 9.46 5.24 13.98
N GLU A 51 8.54 4.37 14.37
CA GLU A 51 7.84 3.51 13.41
C GLU A 51 6.92 4.30 12.50
N LEU A 52 6.25 5.31 13.05
CA LEU A 52 5.42 6.21 12.25
C LEU A 52 6.27 6.94 11.21
N LEU A 53 7.43 7.45 11.64
CA LEU A 53 8.33 8.17 10.75
C LEU A 53 8.89 7.25 9.67
N GLU A 54 9.35 6.07 10.04
CA GLU A 54 9.89 5.09 9.09
C GLU A 54 8.85 4.71 8.05
N THR A 55 7.61 4.50 8.48
CA THR A 55 6.53 4.13 7.57
C THR A 55 6.25 5.27 6.59
N PHE A 56 6.15 6.49 7.11
CA PHE A 56 5.91 7.66 6.27
C PHE A 56 7.03 7.86 5.24
N GLU A 57 8.27 7.76 5.68
CA GLU A 57 9.42 7.93 4.80
C GLU A 57 9.51 6.83 3.75
N PHE A 58 9.21 5.59 4.13
CA PHE A 58 9.24 4.46 3.22
C PHE A 58 8.20 4.63 2.10
N ILE A 59 6.97 4.98 2.48
CA ILE A 59 5.90 5.19 1.51
C ILE A 59 6.26 6.31 0.54
N ASN A 60 6.74 7.43 1.07
CA ASN A 60 7.10 8.57 0.23
C ASN A 60 8.28 8.27 -0.69
N ARG A 61 9.25 7.48 -0.22
CA ARG A 61 10.36 7.08 -1.06
C ARG A 61 9.90 6.25 -2.25
N LEU A 62 8.98 5.31 -2.01
CA LEU A 62 8.43 4.49 -3.10
C LEU A 62 7.65 5.34 -4.10
N LEU A 63 6.84 6.26 -3.61
CA LEU A 63 6.07 7.15 -4.47
C LEU A 63 6.98 7.99 -5.35
N LYS A 64 7.99 8.60 -4.78
CA LYS A 64 8.93 9.45 -5.53
C LYS A 64 9.77 8.64 -6.52
N LYS A 65 10.15 7.45 -6.15
CA LYS A 65 11.00 6.62 -6.99
C LYS A 65 10.29 6.05 -8.19
N HIS A 66 9.02 5.69 -8.03
CA HIS A 66 8.31 4.89 -9.03
C HIS A 66 7.21 5.62 -9.78
N LEU A 67 6.82 6.81 -9.34
CA LEU A 67 5.76 7.57 -9.99
C LEU A 67 6.26 8.91 -10.49
N SER A 68 5.78 9.30 -11.67
CA SER A 68 5.91 10.68 -12.12
C SER A 68 4.98 11.56 -11.30
N GLU A 69 5.15 12.89 -11.38
CA GLU A 69 4.28 13.82 -10.68
C GLU A 69 2.82 13.67 -11.12
N SER A 70 2.61 13.50 -12.42
CA SER A 70 1.27 13.29 -12.96
C SER A 70 0.64 12.01 -12.42
N GLU A 71 1.41 10.92 -12.39
CA GLU A 71 0.93 9.66 -11.83
C GLU A 71 0.63 9.79 -10.33
N TYR A 72 1.45 10.51 -9.60
CA TYR A 72 1.23 10.75 -8.18
C TYR A 72 -0.13 11.40 -7.94
N HIS A 73 -0.45 12.45 -8.72
CA HIS A 73 -1.74 13.12 -8.60
C HIS A 73 -2.89 12.21 -9.01
N ASN A 74 -2.73 11.47 -10.10
CA ASN A 74 -3.80 10.64 -10.62
C ASN A 74 -4.04 9.38 -9.80
N LEU A 75 -2.97 8.71 -9.35
CA LEU A 75 -3.07 7.40 -8.74
C LEU A 75 -3.10 7.45 -7.22
N PHE A 76 -2.31 8.32 -6.62
CA PHE A 76 -2.23 8.39 -5.16
C PHE A 76 -3.20 9.43 -4.59
N LEU A 77 -3.11 10.66 -5.05
CA LEU A 77 -3.97 11.72 -4.54
C LEU A 77 -5.39 11.64 -5.08
N LYS A 78 -5.54 11.07 -6.28
CA LYS A 78 -6.84 10.96 -6.95
C LYS A 78 -7.47 12.32 -7.22
N ASP A 79 -6.64 13.29 -7.53
CA ASP A 79 -7.11 14.62 -7.95
C ASP A 79 -6.74 14.85 -9.40
N ASP A 80 -7.16 15.97 -9.96
CA ASP A 80 -6.93 16.30 -11.37
C ASP A 80 -5.68 17.14 -11.57
N GLY A 81 -4.91 17.29 -10.55
CA GLY A 81 -3.71 18.09 -10.58
C GLY A 81 -2.53 17.48 -11.33
#